data_8070c3a4292fe87873060ca0a4661441
#
_entry.id   8070c3a4292fe87873060ca0a4661441
#
_cell.length_a   1.000
_cell.length_b   1.000
_cell.length_c   1.000
_cell.angle_alpha   90.00
_cell.angle_beta   90.00
_cell.angle_gamma   90.00
#
_symmetry.space_group_name_H-M   'P 1'
#
loop_
_entity.id
_entity.type
_entity.pdbx_description
1 polymer ?
#
loop_
_entity_poly.entity_id
_entity_poly.type
_entity_poly.pdbx_seq_one_letter_code
_entity_poly.pdbx_strand_id
1 'polypeptide(L)'
;TTGNRLISNSESKGRYTVVIEKGSPAACDGATPCDDRGKTLILFSDDLDKALATFVLANGAAATGRKVTVFFTFWGLNVIKKVSKPKVEKDFFGRMFGLMLPSSSLRLRLSKMSMLGIGDRMMRHIMKRKGIDSLESLRRQALDSGVEFIACQMSMDVMGVKREELLDEVTVGGVATYMERAERANVNLFV
;
A
#
# COMPACT_ATOMS: atom_id res chain seq x y z
N THR A 1 24.25 5.57 0.29
CA THR A 1 23.82 6.90 -0.23
C THR A 1 22.99 6.67 -1.47
N THR A 2 21.80 7.30 -1.54
CA THR A 2 20.82 7.11 -2.62
C THR A 2 21.25 7.73 -3.97
N GLY A 3 22.43 8.38 -4.04
CA GLY A 3 22.87 9.09 -5.24
C GLY A 3 22.03 10.34 -5.59
N ASN A 4 20.98 10.62 -4.84
CA ASN A 4 20.12 11.77 -5.06
C ASN A 4 20.78 13.05 -4.58
N ARG A 5 20.66 14.13 -5.36
CA ARG A 5 21.20 15.45 -5.04
C ARG A 5 20.08 16.42 -4.69
N LEU A 6 20.15 17.05 -3.52
CA LEU A 6 19.25 18.14 -3.17
C LEU A 6 19.55 19.36 -4.07
N ILE A 7 18.58 19.82 -4.84
CA ILE A 7 18.71 21.01 -5.69
C ILE A 7 18.26 22.24 -4.93
N SER A 8 17.11 22.22 -4.29
CA SER A 8 16.59 23.34 -3.53
C SER A 8 15.68 22.89 -2.40
N ASN A 9 15.64 23.70 -1.36
CA ASN A 9 14.70 23.60 -0.26
C ASN A 9 14.15 25.00 0.01
N SER A 10 12.83 25.15 -0.05
CA SER A 10 12.16 26.43 0.18
C SER A 10 10.94 26.24 1.05
N GLU A 11 10.68 27.22 1.91
CA GLU A 11 9.49 27.31 2.73
C GLU A 11 8.67 28.52 2.34
N SER A 12 7.37 28.34 2.13
CA SER A 12 6.44 29.43 1.90
C SER A 12 5.11 29.13 2.59
N LYS A 13 4.70 30.01 3.49
CA LYS A 13 3.43 29.89 4.23
C LYS A 13 3.21 28.54 4.93
N GLY A 14 4.27 28.01 5.55
CA GLY A 14 4.23 26.70 6.24
C GLY A 14 4.19 25.48 5.32
N ARG A 15 4.46 25.69 4.02
CA ARG A 15 4.64 24.60 3.04
C ARG A 15 6.10 24.50 2.69
N TYR A 16 6.67 23.32 2.86
CA TYR A 16 8.05 23.02 2.47
C TYR A 16 8.05 22.41 1.06
N THR A 17 8.86 22.97 0.17
CA THR A 17 9.09 22.42 -1.17
C THR A 17 10.55 22.01 -1.26
N VAL A 18 10.77 20.72 -1.48
CA VAL A 18 12.10 20.14 -1.65
C VAL A 18 12.21 19.63 -3.07
N VAL A 19 13.18 20.14 -3.81
CA VAL A 19 13.48 19.66 -5.17
C VAL A 19 14.73 18.80 -5.11
N ILE A 20 14.58 17.54 -5.51
CA ILE A 20 15.65 16.55 -5.49
C ILE A 20 15.88 16.07 -6.92
N GLU A 21 17.10 16.16 -7.40
CA GLU A 21 17.52 15.49 -8.62
C GLU A 21 17.68 14.00 -8.31
N LYS A 22 16.92 13.17 -9.02
CA LYS A 22 17.04 11.71 -8.90
C LYS A 22 18.36 11.30 -9.56
N GLY A 23 19.31 10.90 -8.76
CA GLY A 23 20.53 10.25 -9.26
C GLY A 23 20.19 8.95 -9.97
N SER A 24 20.89 8.62 -11.03
CA SER A 24 20.90 7.26 -11.53
C SER A 24 21.30 6.33 -10.38
N PRO A 25 20.64 5.14 -10.24
CA PRO A 25 21.16 4.15 -9.29
C PRO A 25 22.65 3.99 -9.57
N ALA A 26 23.49 4.25 -8.54
CA ALA A 26 24.92 4.10 -8.69
C ALA A 26 25.16 2.71 -9.28
N ALA A 27 25.75 2.67 -10.48
CA ALA A 27 26.29 1.43 -11.01
C ALA A 27 27.20 0.91 -9.90
N CYS A 28 26.94 -0.32 -9.46
CA CYS A 28 27.72 -0.93 -8.40
C CYS A 28 29.15 -1.06 -8.90
N ASP A 29 29.99 -0.12 -8.53
CA ASP A 29 31.43 -0.25 -8.70
C ASP A 29 31.85 -1.48 -7.89
N GLY A 30 32.39 -2.48 -8.55
CA GLY A 30 32.57 -3.88 -8.14
C GLY A 30 33.27 -4.18 -6.80
N ALA A 31 33.27 -3.26 -5.85
CA ALA A 31 33.89 -3.38 -4.54
C ALA A 31 32.91 -3.64 -3.37
N THR A 32 31.61 -3.40 -3.55
CA THR A 32 30.56 -3.75 -2.57
C THR A 32 29.47 -4.54 -3.25
N PRO A 33 29.06 -5.73 -2.74
CA PRO A 33 27.92 -6.46 -3.30
C PRO A 33 26.70 -5.54 -3.25
N CYS A 34 26.17 -5.20 -4.42
CA CYS A 34 24.89 -4.51 -4.48
C CYS A 34 23.85 -5.40 -3.79
N ASP A 35 23.37 -4.95 -2.65
CA ASP A 35 22.27 -5.61 -1.96
C ASP A 35 20.99 -5.44 -2.80
N ASP A 36 20.79 -6.29 -3.79
CA ASP A 36 19.60 -6.33 -4.66
C ASP A 36 18.39 -6.95 -3.95
N ARG A 37 18.50 -7.18 -2.64
CA ARG A 37 17.42 -7.78 -1.87
C ARG A 37 16.24 -6.84 -1.76
N GLY A 38 15.05 -7.39 -2.03
CA GLY A 38 13.79 -6.67 -1.97
C GLY A 38 13.33 -6.34 -0.54
N LYS A 39 12.14 -5.79 -0.47
CA LYS A 39 11.39 -5.55 0.77
C LYS A 39 10.00 -6.13 0.60
N THR A 40 9.49 -6.84 1.60
CA THR A 40 8.11 -7.31 1.57
C THR A 40 7.32 -6.81 2.78
N LEU A 41 6.06 -6.54 2.55
CA LEU A 41 5.11 -6.17 3.60
C LEU A 41 3.87 -7.07 3.45
N ILE A 42 3.36 -7.57 4.57
CA ILE A 42 2.05 -8.20 4.64
C ILE A 42 1.09 -7.19 5.25
N LEU A 43 0.03 -6.86 4.54
CA LEU A 43 -1.07 -6.07 5.09
C LEU A 43 -2.25 -7.00 5.37
N PHE A 44 -2.50 -7.25 6.67
CA PHE A 44 -3.58 -8.08 7.16
C PHE A 44 -4.82 -7.26 7.53
N SER A 45 -4.61 -6.06 8.04
CA SER A 45 -5.67 -5.20 8.57
C SER A 45 -6.22 -4.24 7.50
N ASP A 46 -7.49 -3.85 7.64
CA ASP A 46 -8.11 -2.76 6.88
C ASP A 46 -8.24 -1.47 7.71
N ASP A 47 -7.51 -1.36 8.81
CA ASP A 47 -7.42 -0.12 9.55
C ASP A 47 -6.73 0.96 8.73
N LEU A 48 -7.34 2.15 8.67
CA LEU A 48 -6.84 3.27 7.86
C LEU A 48 -5.41 3.67 8.23
N ASP A 49 -5.08 3.72 9.51
CA ASP A 49 -3.76 4.08 10.02
C ASP A 49 -2.70 3.03 9.66
N LYS A 50 -3.03 1.74 9.73
CA LYS A 50 -2.14 0.66 9.31
C LYS A 50 -1.92 0.64 7.80
N ALA A 51 -2.99 0.84 7.03
CA ALA A 51 -2.91 0.96 5.59
C ALA A 51 -2.04 2.17 5.16
N LEU A 52 -2.20 3.33 5.82
CA LEU A 52 -1.35 4.50 5.58
C LEU A 52 0.12 4.18 5.89
N ALA A 53 0.40 3.57 7.06
CA ALA A 53 1.77 3.18 7.42
C ALA A 53 2.39 2.23 6.39
N THR A 54 1.63 1.24 5.92
CA THR A 54 2.08 0.30 4.88
C THR A 54 2.53 1.03 3.61
N PHE A 55 1.72 1.97 3.10
CA PHE A 55 2.08 2.68 1.86
C PHE A 55 3.17 3.72 2.05
N VAL A 56 3.26 4.35 3.22
CA VAL A 56 4.41 5.22 3.54
C VAL A 56 5.71 4.41 3.53
N LEU A 57 5.72 3.23 4.16
CA LEU A 57 6.87 2.33 4.16
C LEU A 57 7.18 1.79 2.75
N ALA A 58 6.16 1.36 2.01
CA ALA A 58 6.34 0.84 0.65
C ALA A 58 6.91 1.90 -0.30
N ASN A 59 6.36 3.12 -0.28
CA ASN A 59 6.86 4.24 -1.09
C ASN A 59 8.29 4.66 -0.68
N GLY A 60 8.56 4.72 0.63
CA GLY A 60 9.91 4.98 1.14
C GLY A 60 10.92 3.92 0.68
N ALA A 61 10.54 2.65 0.73
CA ALA A 61 11.39 1.55 0.25
C ALA A 61 11.59 1.60 -1.28
N ALA A 62 10.53 1.85 -2.05
CA ALA A 62 10.62 2.00 -3.51
C ALA A 62 11.50 3.18 -3.91
N ALA A 63 11.44 4.30 -3.18
CA ALA A 63 12.29 5.47 -3.41
C ALA A 63 13.79 5.17 -3.25
N THR A 64 14.16 4.10 -2.53
CA THR A 64 15.57 3.63 -2.45
C THR A 64 16.00 2.78 -3.65
N GLY A 65 15.14 2.61 -4.66
CA GLY A 65 15.41 1.80 -5.86
C GLY A 65 15.30 0.29 -5.62
N ARG A 66 14.68 -0.14 -4.52
CA ARG A 66 14.51 -1.57 -4.17
C ARG A 66 13.20 -2.11 -4.70
N LYS A 67 13.18 -3.41 -5.03
CA LYS A 67 11.94 -4.11 -5.31
C LYS A 67 11.10 -4.20 -4.05
N VAL A 68 9.85 -3.82 -4.13
CA VAL A 68 8.92 -3.85 -2.99
C VAL A 68 7.70 -4.66 -3.38
N THR A 69 7.31 -5.60 -2.52
CA THR A 69 6.10 -6.39 -2.68
C THR A 69 5.20 -6.19 -1.47
N VAL A 70 3.94 -5.88 -1.69
CA VAL A 70 2.92 -5.84 -0.63
C VAL A 70 1.93 -6.98 -0.87
N PHE A 71 1.82 -7.87 0.11
CA PHE A 71 0.89 -9.00 0.10
C PHE A 71 -0.33 -8.67 0.95
N PHE A 72 -1.50 -8.65 0.32
CA PHE A 72 -2.76 -8.31 0.95
C PHE A 72 -3.52 -9.58 1.29
N THR A 73 -3.82 -9.77 2.55
CA THR A 73 -4.52 -10.96 3.04
C THR A 73 -5.66 -10.56 3.98
N PHE A 74 -6.69 -11.37 4.06
CA PHE A 74 -7.89 -11.15 4.88
C PHE A 74 -8.45 -9.72 4.74
N TRP A 75 -8.53 -8.96 5.84
CA TRP A 75 -9.09 -7.61 5.84
C TRP A 75 -8.29 -6.65 4.96
N GLY A 76 -6.98 -6.87 4.83
CA GLY A 76 -6.11 -6.07 3.96
C GLY A 76 -6.58 -6.02 2.49
N LEU A 77 -7.34 -7.00 2.02
CA LEU A 77 -7.96 -6.98 0.69
C LEU A 77 -8.88 -5.76 0.48
N ASN A 78 -9.51 -5.25 1.56
CA ASN A 78 -10.39 -4.09 1.47
C ASN A 78 -9.64 -2.81 1.07
N VAL A 79 -8.33 -2.76 1.34
CA VAL A 79 -7.47 -1.61 1.04
C VAL A 79 -7.22 -1.45 -0.45
N ILE A 80 -7.24 -2.55 -1.20
CA ILE A 80 -7.00 -2.59 -2.65
C ILE A 80 -8.27 -2.75 -3.48
N LYS A 81 -9.46 -2.61 -2.87
CA LYS A 81 -10.73 -2.57 -3.60
C LYS A 81 -10.85 -1.29 -4.42
N LYS A 82 -11.46 -1.43 -5.59
CA LYS A 82 -11.85 -0.29 -6.44
C LYS A 82 -12.82 0.64 -5.71
N VAL A 83 -12.74 1.91 -6.01
CA VAL A 83 -13.69 2.91 -5.49
C VAL A 83 -15.07 2.72 -6.13
N SER A 84 -15.11 2.39 -7.43
CA SER A 84 -16.32 2.00 -8.14
C SER A 84 -16.68 0.56 -7.81
N LYS A 85 -17.94 0.31 -7.45
CA LYS A 85 -18.41 -1.06 -7.19
C LYS A 85 -18.79 -1.74 -8.50
N PRO A 86 -18.03 -2.72 -8.99
CA PRO A 86 -18.50 -3.56 -10.07
C PRO A 86 -19.70 -4.40 -9.60
N LYS A 87 -20.68 -4.62 -10.49
CA LYS A 87 -21.74 -5.60 -10.26
C LYS A 87 -21.14 -6.99 -10.45
N VAL A 88 -20.95 -7.71 -9.37
CA VAL A 88 -20.38 -9.07 -9.39
C VAL A 88 -21.40 -10.03 -8.80
N GLU A 89 -21.62 -11.14 -9.46
CA GLU A 89 -22.42 -12.22 -8.89
C GLU A 89 -21.64 -12.93 -7.79
N LYS A 90 -22.24 -12.98 -6.60
CA LYS A 90 -21.69 -13.63 -5.41
C LYS A 90 -22.65 -14.69 -4.93
N ASP A 91 -22.10 -15.76 -4.38
CA ASP A 91 -22.84 -16.76 -3.62
C ASP A 91 -23.42 -16.16 -2.33
N PHE A 92 -24.22 -16.94 -1.61
CA PHE A 92 -24.91 -16.48 -0.39
C PHE A 92 -23.92 -15.96 0.66
N PHE A 93 -22.83 -16.68 0.92
CA PHE A 93 -21.80 -16.26 1.90
C PHE A 93 -21.05 -15.03 1.43
N GLY A 94 -20.69 -14.96 0.16
CA GLY A 94 -20.03 -13.78 -0.42
C GLY A 94 -20.90 -12.52 -0.40
N ARG A 95 -22.24 -12.67 -0.49
CA ARG A 95 -23.18 -11.54 -0.30
C ARG A 95 -23.23 -11.09 1.16
N MET A 96 -23.25 -12.02 2.10
CA MET A 96 -23.24 -11.72 3.54
C MET A 96 -21.96 -10.99 3.94
N PHE A 97 -20.78 -11.49 3.55
CA PHE A 97 -19.53 -10.81 3.77
C PHE A 97 -19.47 -9.45 3.07
N GLY A 98 -19.98 -9.35 1.83
CA GLY A 98 -20.02 -8.10 1.08
C GLY A 98 -20.87 -7.01 1.72
N LEU A 99 -21.85 -7.38 2.57
CA LEU A 99 -22.65 -6.44 3.36
C LEU A 99 -21.89 -5.94 4.60
N MET A 100 -21.08 -6.82 5.21
CA MET A 100 -20.32 -6.49 6.44
C MET A 100 -19.00 -5.78 6.14
N LEU A 101 -18.37 -6.09 5.01
CA LEU A 101 -17.06 -5.53 4.65
C LEU A 101 -17.18 -4.10 4.08
N PRO A 102 -16.14 -3.27 4.28
CA PRO A 102 -16.04 -1.98 3.60
C PRO A 102 -16.17 -2.17 2.08
N SER A 103 -17.01 -1.36 1.47
CA SER A 103 -17.28 -1.49 0.04
C SER A 103 -16.18 -0.89 -0.84
N SER A 104 -15.28 -0.10 -0.27
CA SER A 104 -14.12 0.50 -0.93
C SER A 104 -13.13 1.03 0.11
N SER A 105 -11.90 1.33 -0.34
CA SER A 105 -10.85 1.92 0.49
C SER A 105 -11.26 3.24 1.17
N LEU A 106 -12.21 3.97 0.59
CA LEU A 106 -12.71 5.24 1.17
C LEU A 106 -13.48 5.04 2.49
N ARG A 107 -13.92 3.83 2.80
CA ARG A 107 -14.72 3.50 4.00
C ARG A 107 -13.92 2.82 5.09
N LEU A 108 -12.60 2.77 4.97
CA LEU A 108 -11.73 2.23 6.00
C LEU A 108 -11.79 3.10 7.26
N ARG A 109 -11.79 2.43 8.41
CA ARG A 109 -11.87 3.04 9.73
C ARG A 109 -10.51 3.07 10.39
N LEU A 110 -10.34 3.94 11.38
CA LEU A 110 -9.16 3.92 12.26
C LEU A 110 -9.21 2.71 13.19
N SER A 111 -8.05 2.17 13.53
CA SER A 111 -7.91 1.10 14.54
C SER A 111 -8.42 1.52 15.91
N LYS A 112 -8.22 2.78 16.26
CA LYS A 112 -8.65 3.40 17.52
C LYS A 112 -9.34 4.74 17.22
N MET A 113 -10.21 5.19 18.11
CA MET A 113 -10.89 6.48 18.03
C MET A 113 -11.80 6.67 16.79
N SER A 114 -12.28 5.59 16.15
CA SER A 114 -13.19 5.70 15.02
C SER A 114 -14.51 6.39 15.40
N MET A 115 -15.03 6.17 16.62
CA MET A 115 -16.22 6.82 17.18
C MET A 115 -17.35 6.97 16.14
N LEU A 116 -17.83 5.86 15.60
CA LEU A 116 -18.86 5.81 14.56
C LEU A 116 -18.48 6.55 13.25
N GLY A 117 -17.17 6.68 12.96
CA GLY A 117 -16.67 7.31 11.74
C GLY A 117 -16.33 8.80 11.88
N ILE A 118 -16.54 9.41 13.04
CA ILE A 118 -16.16 10.82 13.29
C ILE A 118 -14.63 10.95 13.27
N GLY A 119 -13.92 10.06 13.96
CA GLY A 119 -12.46 10.03 14.00
C GLY A 119 -11.84 9.85 12.62
N ASP A 120 -12.42 8.97 11.80
CA ASP A 120 -11.95 8.70 10.44
C ASP A 120 -12.03 9.96 9.55
N ARG A 121 -13.15 10.68 9.63
CA ARG A 121 -13.35 11.95 8.89
C ARG A 121 -12.40 13.04 9.41
N MET A 122 -12.24 13.14 10.72
CA MET A 122 -11.32 14.09 11.35
C MET A 122 -9.88 13.84 10.91
N MET A 123 -9.43 12.58 10.93
CA MET A 123 -8.08 12.21 10.49
C MET A 123 -7.85 12.60 9.03
N ARG A 124 -8.76 12.24 8.12
CA ARG A 124 -8.66 12.61 6.70
C ARG A 124 -8.67 14.13 6.50
N HIS A 125 -9.47 14.87 7.30
CA HIS A 125 -9.48 16.32 7.27
C HIS A 125 -8.15 16.94 7.74
N ILE A 126 -7.58 16.43 8.84
CA ILE A 126 -6.28 16.88 9.35
C ILE A 126 -5.17 16.59 8.32
N MET A 127 -5.15 15.39 7.73
CA MET A 127 -4.21 15.04 6.67
C MET A 127 -4.27 16.05 5.52
N LYS A 128 -5.49 16.36 5.03
CA LYS A 128 -5.69 17.33 3.96
C LYS A 128 -5.18 18.72 4.35
N ARG A 129 -5.48 19.19 5.57
CA ARG A 129 -4.99 20.50 6.06
C ARG A 129 -3.48 20.58 6.18
N LYS A 130 -2.84 19.46 6.54
CA LYS A 130 -1.39 19.37 6.69
C LYS A 130 -0.65 19.04 5.39
N GLY A 131 -1.37 18.90 4.27
CA GLY A 131 -0.78 18.53 2.99
C GLY A 131 -0.24 17.09 2.96
N ILE A 132 -0.76 16.20 3.82
CA ILE A 132 -0.42 14.78 3.83
C ILE A 132 -1.31 14.09 2.81
N ASP A 133 -0.69 13.26 1.96
CA ASP A 133 -1.38 12.51 0.93
C ASP A 133 -2.44 11.56 1.48
N SER A 134 -3.54 11.41 0.74
CA SER A 134 -4.58 10.44 1.08
C SER A 134 -4.08 9.01 0.87
N LEU A 135 -4.77 8.04 1.48
CA LEU A 135 -4.49 6.61 1.28
C LEU A 135 -4.48 6.25 -0.22
N GLU A 136 -5.47 6.77 -0.95
CA GLU A 136 -5.62 6.50 -2.38
C GLU A 136 -4.45 7.09 -3.19
N SER A 137 -3.97 8.28 -2.81
CA SER A 137 -2.80 8.93 -3.42
C SER A 137 -1.53 8.12 -3.15
N LEU A 138 -1.27 7.76 -1.89
CA LEU A 138 -0.11 6.96 -1.50
C LEU A 138 -0.11 5.58 -2.18
N ARG A 139 -1.27 4.96 -2.27
CA ARG A 139 -1.45 3.68 -2.98
C ARG A 139 -1.13 3.81 -4.47
N ARG A 140 -1.60 4.88 -5.11
CA ARG A 140 -1.30 5.15 -6.52
C ARG A 140 0.18 5.40 -6.73
N GLN A 141 0.82 6.21 -5.88
CA GLN A 141 2.26 6.45 -5.91
C GLN A 141 3.06 5.15 -5.80
N ALA A 142 2.63 4.22 -4.94
CA ALA A 142 3.27 2.92 -4.79
C ALA A 142 3.21 2.11 -6.11
N LEU A 143 2.05 2.05 -6.76
CA LEU A 143 1.89 1.39 -8.06
C LEU A 143 2.74 2.05 -9.14
N ASP A 144 2.71 3.38 -9.22
CA ASP A 144 3.49 4.15 -10.20
C ASP A 144 5.00 4.02 -9.96
N SER A 145 5.41 3.73 -8.73
CA SER A 145 6.81 3.43 -8.35
C SER A 145 7.21 1.97 -8.56
N GLY A 146 6.31 1.14 -9.11
CA GLY A 146 6.59 -0.26 -9.42
C GLY A 146 6.49 -1.21 -8.22
N VAL A 147 5.80 -0.81 -7.14
CA VAL A 147 5.51 -1.73 -6.03
C VAL A 147 4.54 -2.81 -6.50
N GLU A 148 4.93 -4.07 -6.32
CA GLU A 148 4.10 -5.24 -6.66
C GLU A 148 3.01 -5.44 -5.61
N PHE A 149 1.75 -5.51 -6.04
CA PHE A 149 0.60 -5.80 -5.17
C PHE A 149 0.12 -7.21 -5.45
N ILE A 150 0.08 -8.05 -4.42
CA ILE A 150 -0.38 -9.44 -4.48
C ILE A 150 -1.58 -9.62 -3.55
N ALA A 151 -2.71 -10.03 -4.10
CA ALA A 151 -3.89 -10.42 -3.32
C ALA A 151 -3.84 -11.92 -3.02
N CYS A 152 -4.08 -12.30 -1.76
CA CYS A 152 -4.10 -13.69 -1.34
C CYS A 152 -5.33 -14.41 -1.88
N GLN A 153 -5.15 -15.42 -2.75
CA GLN A 153 -6.22 -16.21 -3.34
C GLN A 153 -7.10 -16.85 -2.26
N MET A 154 -6.51 -17.51 -1.28
CA MET A 154 -7.26 -18.18 -0.20
C MET A 154 -8.15 -17.18 0.55
N SER A 155 -7.63 -15.99 0.86
CA SER A 155 -8.41 -14.96 1.56
C SER A 155 -9.53 -14.39 0.69
N MET A 156 -9.31 -14.28 -0.61
CA MET A 156 -10.35 -13.89 -1.57
C MET A 156 -11.49 -14.89 -1.57
N ASP A 157 -11.16 -16.18 -1.62
CA ASP A 157 -12.15 -17.27 -1.65
C ASP A 157 -12.96 -17.31 -0.34
N VAL A 158 -12.28 -17.25 0.82
CA VAL A 158 -12.94 -17.27 2.14
C VAL A 158 -13.84 -16.07 2.35
N MET A 159 -13.40 -14.87 1.94
CA MET A 159 -14.15 -13.62 2.16
C MET A 159 -15.11 -13.29 1.02
N GLY A 160 -15.19 -14.11 -0.02
CA GLY A 160 -16.04 -13.87 -1.19
C GLY A 160 -15.68 -12.59 -1.95
N VAL A 161 -14.39 -12.22 -1.96
CA VAL A 161 -13.89 -11.07 -2.73
C VAL A 161 -13.51 -11.55 -4.12
N LYS A 162 -14.10 -10.94 -5.14
CA LYS A 162 -13.82 -11.30 -6.53
C LYS A 162 -12.72 -10.42 -7.10
N ARG A 163 -11.99 -10.97 -8.09
CA ARG A 163 -10.88 -10.26 -8.77
C ARG A 163 -11.31 -8.90 -9.34
N GLU A 164 -12.52 -8.83 -9.87
CA GLU A 164 -13.10 -7.65 -10.50
C GLU A 164 -13.33 -6.49 -9.50
N GLU A 165 -13.43 -6.82 -8.20
CA GLU A 165 -13.55 -5.82 -7.13
C GLU A 165 -12.23 -5.15 -6.78
N LEU A 166 -11.09 -5.76 -7.15
CA LEU A 166 -9.76 -5.27 -6.86
C LEU A 166 -9.24 -4.38 -8.00
N LEU A 167 -8.23 -3.56 -7.68
CA LEU A 167 -7.52 -2.75 -8.67
C LEU A 167 -6.97 -3.64 -9.80
N ASP A 168 -6.90 -3.10 -11.01
CA ASP A 168 -6.50 -3.87 -12.18
C ASP A 168 -5.01 -4.26 -12.16
N GLU A 169 -4.19 -3.47 -11.49
CA GLU A 169 -2.75 -3.69 -11.33
C GLU A 169 -2.40 -4.78 -10.30
N VAL A 170 -3.38 -5.26 -9.50
CA VAL A 170 -3.14 -6.29 -8.47
C VAL A 170 -3.01 -7.67 -9.14
N THR A 171 -2.00 -8.41 -8.76
CA THR A 171 -1.87 -9.83 -9.11
C THR A 171 -2.50 -10.71 -8.02
N VAL A 172 -2.95 -11.90 -8.40
CA VAL A 172 -3.48 -12.87 -7.43
C VAL A 172 -2.41 -13.94 -7.20
N GLY A 173 -2.14 -14.25 -5.95
CA GLY A 173 -1.13 -15.22 -5.60
C GLY A 173 -1.41 -15.94 -4.27
N GLY A 174 -0.74 -17.06 -4.08
CA GLY A 174 -0.79 -17.82 -2.84
C GLY A 174 0.38 -17.50 -1.90
N VAL A 175 0.40 -18.20 -0.76
CA VAL A 175 1.49 -18.09 0.22
C VAL A 175 2.85 -18.43 -0.40
N ALA A 176 2.91 -19.42 -1.31
CA ALA A 176 4.16 -19.78 -1.99
C ALA A 176 4.74 -18.62 -2.81
N THR A 177 3.87 -17.88 -3.51
CA THR A 177 4.28 -16.69 -4.26
C THR A 177 4.85 -15.61 -3.34
N TYR A 178 4.22 -15.40 -2.18
CA TYR A 178 4.74 -14.47 -1.18
C TYR A 178 6.08 -14.92 -0.63
N MET A 179 6.21 -16.20 -0.25
CA MET A 179 7.45 -16.76 0.33
C MET A 179 8.63 -16.63 -0.63
N GLU A 180 8.43 -16.86 -1.92
CA GLU A 180 9.46 -16.62 -2.94
C GLU A 180 9.98 -15.16 -2.91
N ARG A 181 9.10 -14.19 -2.74
CA ARG A 181 9.48 -12.77 -2.62
C ARG A 181 10.18 -12.49 -1.29
N ALA A 182 9.67 -13.09 -0.21
CA ALA A 182 10.20 -12.90 1.14
C ALA A 182 11.63 -13.47 1.30
N GLU A 183 11.93 -14.60 0.68
CA GLU A 183 13.28 -15.19 0.66
C GLU A 183 14.31 -14.28 -0.02
N ARG A 184 13.89 -13.55 -1.04
CA ARG A 184 14.74 -12.58 -1.76
C ARG A 184 14.73 -11.19 -1.11
N ALA A 185 14.06 -11.03 0.02
CA ALA A 185 13.97 -9.76 0.73
C ALA A 185 14.83 -9.78 2.00
N ASN A 186 15.38 -8.64 2.37
CA ASN A 186 16.10 -8.47 3.63
C ASN A 186 15.27 -7.75 4.71
N VAL A 187 14.06 -7.31 4.36
CA VAL A 187 13.06 -6.76 5.30
C VAL A 187 11.72 -7.37 4.98
N ASN A 188 11.14 -8.02 5.97
CA ASN A 188 9.81 -8.62 5.90
C ASN A 188 9.00 -8.08 7.07
N LEU A 189 7.92 -7.34 6.79
CA LEU A 189 7.08 -6.71 7.81
C LEU A 189 5.66 -7.24 7.74
N PHE A 190 5.04 -7.38 8.91
CA PHE A 190 3.63 -7.72 9.07
C PHE A 190 2.90 -6.55 9.72
N VAL A 191 1.81 -6.05 9.09
CA VAL A 191 1.05 -4.86 9.49
C VAL A 191 -0.45 -5.16 9.66
#